data_8344580592bed15bbbe7d54c71046dd3
#
_entry.id   8344580592bed15bbbe7d54c71046dd3
#
_cell.length_a   1.000
_cell.length_b   1.000
_cell.length_c   1.000
_cell.angle_alpha   90.00
_cell.angle_beta   90.00
_cell.angle_gamma   90.00
#
_symmetry.space_group_name_H-M   'P 1'
#
loop_
_entity.id
_entity.type
_entity.pdbx_description
1 polymer ?
#
loop_
_entity_poly.entity_id
_entity_poly.type
_entity_poly.pdbx_seq_one_letter_code
_entity_poly.pdbx_strand_id
1 'polypeptide(L)'
;MSRKSSTPSSLTFEESDQNDALMKQIFENVKEVPDKEPPSDQTAKQTSNKKSRSSTRDSLKRPDDEIDLHGKTRDEAIKMVQKFVIDCYQKNFRSALIITGKGHHSAEKAPVLKREVRLWLERNGDAYLCDFQEAPPRFGGSGAIWLNFKK
;
A
#
# COMPACT_ATOMS: atom_id res chain seq x y z
N MET A 1 -13.58 -41.49 50.12
CA MET A 1 -14.05 -41.17 48.76
C MET A 1 -12.88 -40.60 48.00
N SER A 2 -12.20 -41.44 47.24
CA SER A 2 -10.98 -41.10 46.52
C SER A 2 -11.32 -40.58 45.12
N ARG A 3 -10.88 -39.39 44.79
CA ARG A 3 -10.95 -38.87 43.43
C ARG A 3 -9.60 -39.09 42.75
N LYS A 4 -9.58 -39.98 41.75
CA LYS A 4 -8.44 -40.23 40.85
C LYS A 4 -8.31 -39.07 39.89
N SER A 5 -7.17 -38.42 39.90
CA SER A 5 -6.74 -37.46 38.90
C SER A 5 -6.14 -38.20 37.71
N SER A 6 -6.78 -38.08 36.56
CA SER A 6 -6.22 -38.58 35.28
C SER A 6 -5.36 -37.47 34.66
N THR A 7 -4.08 -37.76 34.55
CA THR A 7 -3.14 -36.99 33.74
C THR A 7 -3.32 -37.35 32.26
N PRO A 8 -3.43 -36.38 31.33
CA PRO A 8 -3.40 -36.69 29.91
C PRO A 8 -1.98 -36.90 29.43
N SER A 9 -1.83 -37.97 28.68
CA SER A 9 -0.62 -38.43 28.01
C SER A 9 0.06 -37.35 27.18
N SER A 10 1.37 -37.29 27.32
CA SER A 10 2.30 -36.59 26.44
C SER A 10 2.14 -37.10 25.00
N LEU A 11 1.74 -36.22 24.10
CA LEU A 11 1.88 -36.44 22.66
C LEU A 11 3.35 -36.34 22.31
N THR A 12 3.98 -37.51 22.12
CA THR A 12 5.28 -37.65 21.48
C THR A 12 5.07 -37.35 19.99
N PHE A 13 5.61 -36.23 19.56
CA PHE A 13 5.75 -35.88 18.15
C PHE A 13 6.80 -36.82 17.55
N GLU A 14 6.35 -37.81 16.81
CA GLU A 14 7.25 -38.61 15.98
C GLU A 14 7.62 -37.77 14.76
N GLU A 15 8.83 -37.26 14.80
CA GLU A 15 9.53 -36.61 13.71
C GLU A 15 9.75 -37.66 12.62
N SER A 16 8.92 -37.64 11.59
CA SER A 16 9.04 -38.59 10.50
C SER A 16 10.19 -38.17 9.58
N ASP A 17 11.24 -39.02 9.57
CA ASP A 17 12.44 -38.95 8.71
C ASP A 17 12.14 -38.94 7.19
N GLN A 18 10.89 -38.90 6.79
CA GLN A 18 10.49 -38.88 5.38
C GLN A 18 10.61 -37.51 4.68
N ASN A 19 10.75 -36.44 5.44
CA ASN A 19 10.90 -35.09 4.84
C ASN A 19 12.33 -34.79 4.41
N ASP A 20 13.32 -35.47 4.96
CA ASP A 20 14.73 -35.22 4.62
C ASP A 20 15.13 -35.85 3.27
N ALA A 21 14.47 -36.91 2.85
CA ALA A 21 14.71 -37.54 1.55
C ALA A 21 14.13 -36.71 0.38
N LEU A 22 12.99 -36.08 0.61
CA LEU A 22 12.34 -35.18 -0.40
C LEU A 22 13.12 -33.90 -0.61
N MET A 23 13.67 -33.31 0.45
CA MET A 23 14.49 -32.11 0.36
C MET A 23 15.81 -32.37 -0.37
N LYS A 24 16.43 -33.53 -0.22
CA LYS A 24 17.65 -33.86 -0.96
C LYS A 24 17.43 -34.05 -2.45
N GLN A 25 16.29 -34.60 -2.87
CA GLN A 25 15.97 -34.74 -4.30
C GLN A 25 15.72 -33.43 -5.01
N ILE A 26 15.21 -32.41 -4.30
CA ILE A 26 14.99 -31.08 -4.86
C ILE A 26 16.31 -30.33 -5.13
N PHE A 27 17.32 -30.56 -4.26
CA PHE A 27 18.64 -29.91 -4.43
C PHE A 27 19.56 -30.57 -5.45
N GLU A 28 19.38 -31.86 -5.77
CA GLU A 28 20.20 -32.57 -6.76
C GLU A 28 19.79 -32.22 -8.22
N ASN A 29 18.57 -31.76 -8.45
CA ASN A 29 18.09 -31.41 -9.79
C ASN A 29 18.38 -29.95 -10.20
N VAL A 30 19.11 -29.18 -9.42
CA VAL A 30 19.45 -27.77 -9.71
C VAL A 30 20.89 -27.61 -10.26
N LYS A 31 21.55 -28.71 -10.60
CA LYS A 31 22.85 -28.64 -11.29
C LYS A 31 22.66 -28.83 -12.79
N GLU A 32 22.13 -27.84 -13.47
CA GLU A 32 22.43 -27.52 -14.87
C GLU A 32 21.51 -26.38 -15.31
N VAL A 33 21.99 -25.17 -15.10
CA VAL A 33 21.53 -24.01 -15.87
C VAL A 33 22.69 -23.65 -16.77
N PRO A 34 22.60 -23.86 -18.08
CA PRO A 34 23.62 -23.39 -18.98
C PRO A 34 23.54 -21.84 -19.05
N ASP A 35 24.68 -21.23 -18.83
CA ASP A 35 24.94 -19.84 -19.11
C ASP A 35 24.56 -19.55 -20.59
N LYS A 36 23.51 -18.74 -20.76
CA LYS A 36 23.18 -18.18 -22.05
C LYS A 36 23.55 -16.71 -22.03
N GLU A 37 24.63 -16.42 -22.72
CA GLU A 37 25.08 -15.07 -23.03
C GLU A 37 23.99 -14.24 -23.73
N PRO A 38 23.95 -12.90 -23.51
CA PRO A 38 22.97 -12.04 -24.13
C PRO A 38 23.32 -11.82 -25.61
N PRO A 39 22.36 -11.93 -26.53
CA PRO A 39 22.58 -11.47 -27.91
C PRO A 39 22.46 -9.95 -27.92
N SER A 40 23.54 -9.32 -28.36
CA SER A 40 23.58 -7.95 -28.86
C SER A 40 22.84 -7.88 -30.19
N ASP A 41 22.21 -6.73 -30.37
CA ASP A 41 21.92 -6.04 -31.62
C ASP A 41 20.45 -5.88 -32.06
N GLN A 42 20.08 -4.62 -32.02
CA GLN A 42 19.39 -3.77 -33.01
C GLN A 42 18.00 -4.20 -33.53
N THR A 43 17.01 -3.42 -33.28
CA THR A 43 16.40 -2.51 -34.27
C THR A 43 15.21 -1.76 -33.66
N ALA A 44 15.25 -0.46 -33.82
CA ALA A 44 14.26 0.53 -33.50
C ALA A 44 12.88 0.25 -34.11
N LYS A 45 11.82 0.46 -33.32
CA LYS A 45 10.60 1.11 -33.81
C LYS A 45 9.97 1.93 -32.69
N GLN A 46 10.07 3.23 -32.89
CA GLN A 46 9.40 4.28 -32.16
C GLN A 46 7.89 4.09 -32.25
N THR A 47 7.22 3.96 -31.11
CA THR A 47 5.86 4.45 -30.97
C THR A 47 5.86 5.44 -29.83
N SER A 48 5.79 6.70 -30.23
CA SER A 48 5.66 7.87 -29.40
C SER A 48 4.40 7.81 -28.56
N ASN A 49 4.51 7.32 -27.33
CA ASN A 49 3.49 7.60 -26.33
C ASN A 49 4.00 8.77 -25.49
N LYS A 50 3.50 9.95 -25.84
CA LYS A 50 3.76 11.23 -25.22
C LYS A 50 3.14 11.22 -23.81
N LYS A 51 3.76 10.46 -22.90
CA LYS A 51 3.47 10.51 -21.48
C LYS A 51 4.01 11.85 -21.00
N SER A 52 3.11 12.76 -20.66
CA SER A 52 3.42 14.07 -20.12
C SER A 52 4.49 13.90 -19.05
N ARG A 53 5.63 14.54 -19.26
CA ARG A 53 6.70 14.66 -18.28
C ARG A 53 6.22 15.58 -17.18
N SER A 54 5.43 15.06 -16.27
CA SER A 54 5.21 15.65 -14.97
C SER A 54 6.58 15.68 -14.29
N SER A 55 7.07 16.87 -14.03
CA SER A 55 8.44 17.16 -13.64
C SER A 55 8.85 16.36 -12.40
N THR A 56 9.90 15.58 -12.55
CA THR A 56 10.59 14.78 -11.54
C THR A 56 11.06 15.59 -10.31
N ARG A 57 10.83 16.88 -10.27
CA ARG A 57 11.19 17.79 -9.17
C ARG A 57 10.17 17.80 -8.03
N ASP A 58 8.91 17.40 -8.27
CA ASP A 58 7.87 17.36 -7.22
C ASP A 58 7.94 16.08 -6.35
N SER A 59 8.59 15.02 -6.85
CA SER A 59 8.71 13.77 -6.09
C SER A 59 9.63 13.85 -4.86
N LEU A 60 10.30 14.96 -4.62
CA LEU A 60 11.21 15.16 -3.49
C LEU A 60 10.65 16.05 -2.37
N LYS A 61 9.52 16.68 -2.59
CA LYS A 61 8.89 17.56 -1.57
C LYS A 61 8.14 16.71 -0.54
N ARG A 62 8.22 17.11 0.70
CA ARG A 62 7.34 16.60 1.77
C ARG A 62 5.98 17.28 1.64
N PRO A 63 4.88 16.65 2.06
CA PRO A 63 3.60 17.35 2.20
C PRO A 63 3.76 18.47 3.24
N ASP A 64 3.01 19.56 3.05
CA ASP A 64 3.01 20.69 4.00
C ASP A 64 2.31 20.30 5.31
N ASP A 65 1.32 19.39 5.21
CA ASP A 65 0.62 18.83 6.37
C ASP A 65 0.14 17.39 6.08
N GLU A 66 -0.15 16.63 7.12
CA GLU A 66 -0.62 15.26 6.98
C GLU A 66 -1.68 14.90 8.03
N ILE A 67 -2.64 14.06 7.65
CA ILE A 67 -3.66 13.53 8.56
C ILE A 67 -3.72 12.01 8.46
N ASP A 68 -3.82 11.37 9.62
CA ASP A 68 -3.95 9.93 9.74
C ASP A 68 -5.38 9.52 10.12
N LEU A 69 -6.00 8.72 9.27
CA LEU A 69 -7.37 8.23 9.42
C LEU A 69 -7.44 6.73 9.72
N HIS A 70 -6.29 6.07 9.93
CA HIS A 70 -6.32 4.63 10.19
C HIS A 70 -7.12 4.33 11.47
N GLY A 71 -7.93 3.28 11.44
CA GLY A 71 -8.77 2.88 12.58
C GLY A 71 -9.97 3.80 12.85
N LYS A 72 -10.20 4.84 12.05
CA LYS A 72 -11.38 5.69 12.15
C LYS A 72 -12.58 5.06 11.46
N THR A 73 -13.78 5.39 11.96
CA THR A 73 -15.00 5.05 11.25
C THR A 73 -15.16 5.91 10.00
N ARG A 74 -16.01 5.45 9.07
CA ARG A 74 -16.31 6.18 7.83
C ARG A 74 -16.75 7.63 8.10
N ASP A 75 -17.69 7.81 9.00
CA ASP A 75 -18.30 9.13 9.26
C ASP A 75 -17.31 10.08 9.94
N GLU A 76 -16.52 9.57 10.88
CA GLU A 76 -15.45 10.34 11.51
C GLU A 76 -14.39 10.75 10.49
N ALA A 77 -13.96 9.82 9.65
CA ALA A 77 -12.95 10.07 8.63
C ALA A 77 -13.39 11.17 7.66
N ILE A 78 -14.62 11.13 7.17
CA ILE A 78 -15.14 12.16 6.25
C ILE A 78 -15.20 13.55 6.92
N LYS A 79 -15.67 13.63 8.17
CA LYS A 79 -15.68 14.91 8.92
C LYS A 79 -14.26 15.46 9.12
N MET A 80 -13.31 14.59 9.44
CA MET A 80 -11.91 14.96 9.61
C MET A 80 -11.28 15.44 8.30
N VAL A 81 -11.54 14.74 7.18
CA VAL A 81 -11.06 15.13 5.85
C VAL A 81 -11.61 16.48 5.44
N GLN A 82 -12.91 16.71 5.63
CA GLN A 82 -13.56 17.98 5.32
C GLN A 82 -12.88 19.14 6.05
N LYS A 83 -12.72 19.04 7.37
CA LYS A 83 -12.05 20.06 8.16
C LYS A 83 -10.60 20.24 7.73
N PHE A 84 -9.87 19.16 7.53
CA PHE A 84 -8.47 19.17 7.15
C PHE A 84 -8.23 19.87 5.80
N VAL A 85 -9.04 19.55 4.78
CA VAL A 85 -8.93 20.19 3.44
C VAL A 85 -9.19 21.68 3.52
N ILE A 86 -10.21 22.12 4.27
CA ILE A 86 -10.52 23.54 4.46
C ILE A 86 -9.38 24.25 5.20
N ASP A 87 -8.87 23.67 6.28
CA ASP A 87 -7.78 24.24 7.07
C ASP A 87 -6.49 24.39 6.25
N CYS A 88 -6.13 23.36 5.46
CA CYS A 88 -4.97 23.41 4.57
C CYS A 88 -5.12 24.48 3.48
N TYR A 89 -6.31 24.60 2.89
CA TYR A 89 -6.59 25.64 1.88
C TYR A 89 -6.48 27.05 2.46
N GLN A 90 -7.04 27.28 3.66
CA GLN A 90 -6.96 28.57 4.36
C GLN A 90 -5.52 28.95 4.73
N LYS A 91 -4.69 27.97 5.05
CA LYS A 91 -3.26 28.14 5.34
C LYS A 91 -2.40 28.32 4.09
N ASN A 92 -3.00 28.26 2.88
CA ASN A 92 -2.30 28.34 1.60
C ASN A 92 -1.24 27.24 1.41
N PHE A 93 -1.48 26.04 1.94
CA PHE A 93 -0.62 24.90 1.70
C PHE A 93 -0.68 24.48 0.22
N ARG A 94 0.42 23.95 -0.29
CA ARG A 94 0.51 23.47 -1.67
C ARG A 94 0.12 22.02 -1.80
N SER A 95 0.47 21.24 -0.79
CA SER A 95 0.24 19.81 -0.78
C SER A 95 -0.05 19.30 0.61
N ALA A 96 -0.88 18.28 0.72
CA ALA A 96 -1.13 17.57 1.96
C ALA A 96 -1.27 16.06 1.72
N LEU A 97 -1.17 15.29 2.78
CA LEU A 97 -1.24 13.83 2.76
C LEU A 97 -2.39 13.33 3.64
N ILE A 98 -3.21 12.44 3.09
CA ILE A 98 -4.23 11.72 3.86
C ILE A 98 -3.84 10.25 3.94
N ILE A 99 -3.56 9.75 5.14
CA ILE A 99 -3.23 8.35 5.40
C ILE A 99 -4.51 7.61 5.75
N THR A 100 -4.95 6.71 4.89
CA THR A 100 -6.18 5.91 5.06
C THR A 100 -5.90 4.48 5.49
N GLY A 101 -4.64 4.05 5.38
CA GLY A 101 -4.25 2.66 5.58
C GLY A 101 -4.49 1.79 4.34
N LYS A 102 -3.88 0.61 4.34
CA LYS A 102 -3.98 -0.35 3.22
C LYS A 102 -5.19 -1.28 3.30
N GLY A 103 -6.03 -1.15 4.35
CA GLY A 103 -7.25 -1.96 4.51
C GLY A 103 -7.03 -3.42 4.93
N HIS A 104 -5.83 -3.79 5.38
CA HIS A 104 -5.53 -5.18 5.78
C HIS A 104 -6.35 -5.69 6.96
N HIS A 105 -6.85 -4.78 7.81
CA HIS A 105 -7.64 -5.09 9.00
C HIS A 105 -9.15 -4.83 8.82
N SER A 106 -9.60 -4.50 7.62
CA SER A 106 -11.03 -4.35 7.33
C SER A 106 -11.71 -5.72 7.25
N ALA A 107 -12.91 -5.87 7.78
CA ALA A 107 -13.71 -7.09 7.70
C ALA A 107 -13.91 -7.56 6.25
N GLU A 108 -13.98 -6.65 5.30
CA GLU A 108 -14.13 -6.90 3.86
C GLU A 108 -12.79 -7.02 3.12
N LYS A 109 -11.63 -6.97 3.82
CA LYS A 109 -10.29 -6.94 3.20
C LYS A 109 -10.12 -5.87 2.10
N ALA A 110 -10.99 -4.85 2.10
CA ALA A 110 -10.99 -3.77 1.13
C ALA A 110 -10.64 -2.44 1.80
N PRO A 111 -9.97 -1.51 1.12
CA PRO A 111 -9.62 -0.20 1.66
C PRO A 111 -10.85 0.73 1.65
N VAL A 112 -11.85 0.44 2.50
CA VAL A 112 -13.14 1.15 2.56
C VAL A 112 -12.94 2.64 2.77
N LEU A 113 -12.10 3.03 3.73
CA LEU A 113 -11.82 4.45 4.01
C LEU A 113 -11.22 5.17 2.80
N LYS A 114 -10.28 4.55 2.10
CA LYS A 114 -9.67 5.13 0.90
C LYS A 114 -10.72 5.41 -0.17
N ARG A 115 -11.63 4.45 -0.41
CA ARG A 115 -12.71 4.61 -1.38
C ARG A 115 -13.65 5.74 -1.02
N GLU A 116 -14.09 5.80 0.23
CA GLU A 116 -15.01 6.84 0.70
C GLU A 116 -14.38 8.23 0.67
N VAL A 117 -13.12 8.35 1.09
CA VAL A 117 -12.36 9.60 1.02
C VAL A 117 -12.21 10.06 -0.43
N ARG A 118 -11.88 9.16 -1.37
CA ARG A 118 -11.81 9.51 -2.80
C ARG A 118 -13.14 10.00 -3.34
N LEU A 119 -14.23 9.30 -3.06
CA LEU A 119 -15.57 9.72 -3.48
C LEU A 119 -15.95 11.10 -2.92
N TRP A 120 -15.55 11.38 -1.68
CA TRP A 120 -15.78 12.68 -1.10
C TRP A 120 -14.94 13.78 -1.78
N LEU A 121 -13.66 13.51 -2.06
CA LEU A 121 -12.76 14.42 -2.76
C LEU A 121 -13.23 14.68 -4.20
N GLU A 122 -13.73 13.68 -4.92
CA GLU A 122 -14.30 13.82 -6.26
C GLU A 122 -15.54 14.73 -6.27
N ARG A 123 -16.35 14.69 -5.21
CA ARG A 123 -17.59 15.49 -5.14
C ARG A 123 -17.38 16.91 -4.60
N ASN A 124 -16.44 17.07 -3.70
CA ASN A 124 -16.30 18.33 -2.93
C ASN A 124 -14.90 18.95 -3.03
N GLY A 125 -13.94 18.23 -3.58
CA GLY A 125 -12.54 18.67 -3.66
C GLY A 125 -12.30 19.79 -4.69
N ASP A 126 -13.10 19.87 -5.74
CA ASP A 126 -12.93 20.83 -6.84
C ASP A 126 -12.85 22.28 -6.39
N ALA A 127 -13.48 22.64 -5.27
CA ALA A 127 -13.41 23.99 -4.72
C ALA A 127 -12.02 24.36 -4.18
N TYR A 128 -11.26 23.39 -3.72
CA TYR A 128 -10.02 23.57 -2.96
C TYR A 128 -8.80 22.97 -3.65
N LEU A 129 -8.96 21.89 -4.41
CA LEU A 129 -7.89 21.09 -4.98
C LEU A 129 -7.74 21.31 -6.48
N CYS A 130 -6.49 21.33 -6.97
CA CYS A 130 -6.17 21.19 -8.37
C CYS A 130 -6.26 19.76 -8.83
N ASP A 131 -5.76 18.84 -7.96
CA ASP A 131 -5.66 17.43 -8.27
C ASP A 131 -5.41 16.64 -7.00
N PHE A 132 -5.74 15.35 -7.02
CA PHE A 132 -5.35 14.40 -5.99
C PHE A 132 -4.99 13.06 -6.62
N GLN A 133 -4.02 12.40 -6.04
CA GLN A 133 -3.49 11.14 -6.56
C GLN A 133 -3.07 10.20 -5.42
N GLU A 134 -2.73 8.98 -5.78
CA GLU A 134 -2.13 8.05 -4.84
C GLU A 134 -0.75 8.56 -4.40
N ALA A 135 -0.46 8.47 -3.11
CA ALA A 135 0.80 8.95 -2.59
C ALA A 135 2.00 8.16 -3.14
N PRO A 136 3.17 8.77 -3.28
CA PRO A 136 4.40 8.02 -3.60
C PRO A 136 4.70 6.95 -2.55
N PRO A 137 5.41 5.86 -2.90
CA PRO A 137 5.71 4.75 -1.98
C PRO A 137 6.31 5.17 -0.64
N ARG A 138 7.16 6.19 -0.64
CA ARG A 138 7.79 6.76 0.57
C ARG A 138 6.82 7.48 1.52
N PHE A 139 5.64 7.84 1.03
CA PHE A 139 4.57 8.50 1.79
C PHE A 139 3.34 7.60 1.96
N GLY A 140 3.54 6.28 2.01
CA GLY A 140 2.49 5.31 2.26
C GLY A 140 1.93 4.62 1.01
N GLY A 141 2.28 5.08 -0.20
CA GLY A 141 1.86 4.46 -1.46
C GLY A 141 0.34 4.28 -1.54
N SER A 142 -0.10 3.06 -1.83
CA SER A 142 -1.52 2.72 -1.97
C SER A 142 -2.36 2.91 -0.69
N GLY A 143 -1.73 3.12 0.47
CA GLY A 143 -2.41 3.41 1.74
C GLY A 143 -2.64 4.89 2.02
N ALA A 144 -2.25 5.78 1.11
CA ALA A 144 -2.37 7.22 1.30
C ALA A 144 -2.76 7.95 0.02
N ILE A 145 -3.31 9.15 0.18
CA ILE A 145 -3.75 10.04 -0.91
C ILE A 145 -2.99 11.35 -0.79
N TRP A 146 -2.37 11.76 -1.88
CA TRP A 146 -1.68 13.03 -2.01
C TRP A 146 -2.61 14.07 -2.60
N LEU A 147 -2.73 15.23 -1.94
CA LEU A 147 -3.55 16.36 -2.37
C LEU A 147 -2.67 17.50 -2.88
N ASN A 148 -3.09 18.13 -3.97
CA ASN A 148 -2.52 19.36 -4.51
C ASN A 148 -3.57 20.46 -4.46
N PHE A 149 -3.30 21.54 -3.74
CA PHE A 149 -4.25 22.64 -3.55
C PHE A 149 -4.19 23.69 -4.66
N LYS A 150 -5.32 24.30 -4.95
CA LYS A 150 -5.41 25.50 -5.79
C LYS A 150 -4.76 26.67 -5.06
N LYS A 151 -4.06 27.49 -5.84
CA LYS A 151 -3.51 28.77 -5.37
C LYS A 151 -4.48 29.87 -5.66
#